data_5e15405eed30033c35cec9a33b389dd6
#
_entry.id   5e15405eed30033c35cec9a33b389dd6
#
_cell.length_a   1.000
_cell.length_b   1.000
_cell.length_c   1.000
_cell.angle_alpha   90.00
_cell.angle_beta   90.00
_cell.angle_gamma   90.00
#
_symmetry.space_group_name_H-M   'P 1'
#
loop_
_entity.id
_entity.type
_entity.pdbx_description
1 polymer ?
#
loop_
_entity_poly.entity_id
_entity_poly.type
_entity_poly.pdbx_seq_one_letter_code
_entity_poly.pdbx_strand_id
1 'polypeptide(L)'
;MFPIRATVVSFNRFIYEAIVNEYRITKYDPALRGPNGEYKGDDWTSITQIGQSFRGVLLTEQEYKRVERAYIKSALAFLSESGISALRVEGLENSRRQPLKFDEGSVLTLEQIPDVIGRILGEDFWCRLQADNGFVHFGWDYYMYIGVPLRCLDAEQIATELGLFVEEFASPYHENAGN
;
A
#
# COMPACT_ATOMS: atom_id res chain seq x y z
N MET A 1 -15.43 -62.40 1.96
CA MET A 1 -16.13 -61.17 1.50
C MET A 1 -15.85 -60.11 2.54
N PHE A 2 -14.85 -59.24 2.31
CA PHE A 2 -14.43 -58.21 3.26
C PHE A 2 -14.88 -56.85 2.68
N PRO A 3 -15.47 -55.99 3.46
CA PRO A 3 -15.87 -54.65 2.99
C PRO A 3 -14.68 -53.71 2.92
N ILE A 4 -14.43 -53.17 1.76
CA ILE A 4 -13.47 -52.09 1.54
C ILE A 4 -14.04 -50.81 2.17
N ARG A 5 -13.41 -50.33 3.25
CA ARG A 5 -13.67 -48.99 3.78
C ARG A 5 -13.03 -47.95 2.85
N ALA A 6 -13.84 -47.19 2.15
CA ALA A 6 -13.40 -46.01 1.46
C ALA A 6 -13.09 -44.90 2.48
N THR A 7 -11.80 -44.56 2.63
CA THR A 7 -11.36 -43.40 3.40
C THR A 7 -11.60 -42.16 2.53
N VAL A 8 -12.62 -41.38 2.89
CA VAL A 8 -12.84 -40.07 2.28
C VAL A 8 -11.75 -39.14 2.86
N VAL A 9 -10.71 -38.90 2.07
CA VAL A 9 -9.74 -37.85 2.37
C VAL A 9 -10.37 -36.54 1.93
N SER A 10 -10.89 -35.78 2.88
CA SER A 10 -11.35 -34.41 2.66
C SER A 10 -10.12 -33.53 2.46
N PHE A 11 -9.77 -33.26 1.21
CA PHE A 11 -8.80 -32.22 0.88
C PHE A 11 -9.51 -30.85 1.01
N ASN A 12 -9.43 -30.26 2.17
CA ASN A 12 -9.75 -28.85 2.37
C ASN A 12 -8.58 -28.04 1.80
N ARG A 13 -8.56 -27.90 0.47
CA ARG A 13 -7.59 -27.09 -0.25
C ARG A 13 -8.08 -25.64 -0.14
N PHE A 14 -7.63 -24.94 0.91
CA PHE A 14 -7.65 -23.48 0.89
C PHE A 14 -6.75 -23.06 -0.28
N ILE A 15 -7.38 -22.68 -1.39
CA ILE A 15 -6.68 -22.01 -2.48
C ILE A 15 -6.43 -20.60 -1.95
N TYR A 16 -5.24 -20.37 -1.39
CA TYR A 16 -4.76 -19.01 -1.20
C TYR A 16 -4.58 -18.44 -2.62
N GLU A 17 -5.40 -17.48 -3.00
CA GLU A 17 -5.15 -16.73 -4.22
C GLU A 17 -3.79 -16.05 -4.04
N ALA A 18 -2.82 -16.45 -4.86
CA ALA A 18 -1.49 -15.90 -4.76
C ALA A 18 -1.53 -14.42 -5.19
N ILE A 19 -0.77 -13.58 -4.51
CA ILE A 19 -0.49 -12.23 -4.98
C ILE A 19 0.29 -12.36 -6.29
N VAL A 20 -0.27 -11.84 -7.37
CA VAL A 20 0.28 -12.03 -8.74
C VAL A 20 0.86 -10.75 -9.29
N ASN A 21 0.32 -9.59 -8.87
CA ASN A 21 0.71 -8.29 -9.39
C ASN A 21 1.12 -7.40 -8.22
N GLU A 22 2.32 -6.86 -8.30
CA GLU A 22 2.85 -5.93 -7.31
C GLU A 22 3.27 -4.63 -7.98
N TYR A 23 2.87 -3.53 -7.38
CA TYR A 23 3.09 -2.19 -7.91
C TYR A 23 3.77 -1.31 -6.86
N ARG A 24 4.66 -0.46 -7.34
CA ARG A 24 5.10 0.73 -6.64
C ARG A 24 4.35 1.93 -7.18
N ILE A 25 3.68 2.66 -6.30
CA ILE A 25 2.91 3.85 -6.65
C ILE A 25 3.54 5.05 -5.97
N THR A 26 3.92 6.06 -6.75
CA THR A 26 4.62 7.24 -6.24
C THR A 26 4.23 8.52 -6.98
N LYS A 27 4.47 9.66 -6.35
CA LYS A 27 4.43 10.97 -7.00
C LYS A 27 5.70 11.29 -7.79
N TYR A 28 6.70 10.41 -7.75
CA TYR A 28 8.03 10.64 -8.33
C TYR A 28 8.09 10.11 -9.75
N ASP A 29 8.49 10.99 -10.68
CA ASP A 29 8.67 10.63 -12.10
C ASP A 29 9.77 9.57 -12.25
N PRO A 30 9.46 8.37 -12.76
CA PRO A 30 10.44 7.32 -13.00
C PRO A 30 11.59 7.75 -13.94
N ALA A 31 11.35 8.70 -14.83
CA ALA A 31 12.39 9.24 -15.72
C ALA A 31 13.53 9.96 -14.97
N LEU A 32 13.30 10.34 -13.72
CA LEU A 32 14.30 10.95 -12.83
C LEU A 32 15.01 9.94 -11.94
N ARG A 33 14.84 8.64 -12.17
CA ARG A 33 15.60 7.60 -11.46
C ARG A 33 16.98 7.41 -12.07
N GLY A 34 17.95 7.22 -11.19
CA GLY A 34 19.31 6.83 -11.60
C GLY A 34 19.40 5.33 -11.94
N PRO A 35 20.57 4.88 -12.41
CA PRO A 35 20.79 3.52 -12.86
C PRO A 35 20.61 2.45 -11.77
N ASN A 36 20.70 2.83 -10.48
CA ASN A 36 20.48 1.94 -9.33
C ASN A 36 19.05 2.09 -8.76
N GLY A 37 18.15 2.82 -9.45
CA GLY A 37 16.77 3.04 -9.04
C GLY A 37 16.56 4.18 -8.04
N GLU A 38 17.64 4.85 -7.59
CA GLU A 38 17.55 6.00 -6.69
C GLU A 38 16.87 7.19 -7.38
N TYR A 39 15.99 7.90 -6.67
CA TYR A 39 15.35 9.11 -7.18
C TYR A 39 16.31 10.30 -7.08
N LYS A 40 16.50 11.05 -8.19
CA LYS A 40 17.42 12.18 -8.29
C LYS A 40 16.71 13.53 -8.37
N GLY A 41 15.38 13.54 -8.29
CA GLY A 41 14.62 14.78 -8.33
C GLY A 41 14.69 15.52 -6.98
N ASP A 42 14.42 16.83 -7.06
CA ASP A 42 14.24 17.70 -5.89
C ASP A 42 12.74 17.79 -5.62
N ASP A 43 12.22 16.87 -4.81
CA ASP A 43 10.81 16.80 -4.42
C ASP A 43 10.69 16.62 -2.90
N TRP A 44 9.59 17.12 -2.33
CA TRP A 44 9.30 16.91 -0.93
C TRP A 44 8.98 15.44 -0.61
N THR A 45 9.30 15.01 0.61
CA THR A 45 9.21 13.62 1.06
C THR A 45 8.42 13.47 2.36
N SER A 46 8.02 14.57 3.01
CA SER A 46 7.40 14.56 4.34
C SER A 46 6.41 15.72 4.50
N ILE A 47 5.40 15.51 5.33
CA ILE A 47 4.45 16.55 5.78
C ILE A 47 5.17 17.72 6.48
N THR A 48 6.29 17.44 7.13
CA THR A 48 7.07 18.46 7.88
C THR A 48 7.71 19.50 6.97
N GLN A 49 7.71 19.27 5.65
CA GLN A 49 8.31 20.16 4.65
C GLN A 49 7.29 21.16 4.06
N ILE A 50 6.04 21.16 4.54
CA ILE A 50 5.07 22.21 4.19
C ILE A 50 5.66 23.58 4.52
N GLY A 51 5.62 24.52 3.55
CA GLY A 51 6.23 25.83 3.64
C GLY A 51 7.64 25.92 3.05
N GLN A 52 8.25 24.80 2.63
CA GLN A 52 9.51 24.77 1.91
C GLN A 52 9.29 24.78 0.39
N SER A 53 10.30 25.15 -0.37
CA SER A 53 10.23 25.21 -1.83
C SER A 53 11.07 24.09 -2.45
N PHE A 54 10.48 23.43 -3.47
CA PHE A 54 11.10 22.37 -4.24
C PHE A 54 11.02 22.73 -5.73
N ARG A 55 12.12 22.71 -6.45
CA ARG A 55 12.21 23.18 -7.84
C ARG A 55 11.61 24.59 -8.03
N GLY A 56 11.74 25.45 -7.02
CA GLY A 56 11.19 26.80 -7.04
C GLY A 56 9.68 26.91 -6.79
N VAL A 57 9.01 25.80 -6.46
CA VAL A 57 7.57 25.75 -6.12
C VAL A 57 7.40 25.53 -4.62
N LEU A 58 6.60 26.39 -3.98
CA LEU A 58 6.28 26.28 -2.55
C LEU A 58 5.36 25.09 -2.32
N LEU A 59 5.74 24.17 -1.42
CA LEU A 59 4.83 23.14 -0.93
C LEU A 59 3.80 23.76 0.01
N THR A 60 2.57 23.85 -0.44
CA THR A 60 1.43 24.29 0.35
C THR A 60 0.71 23.13 1.03
N GLU A 61 -0.03 23.40 2.10
CA GLU A 61 -0.91 22.40 2.71
C GLU A 61 -1.94 21.86 1.72
N GLN A 62 -2.46 22.71 0.84
CA GLN A 62 -3.40 22.31 -0.20
C GLN A 62 -2.79 21.29 -1.17
N GLU A 63 -1.57 21.51 -1.61
CA GLU A 63 -0.85 20.57 -2.49
C GLU A 63 -0.52 19.27 -1.78
N TYR A 64 -0.04 19.35 -0.53
CA TYR A 64 0.16 18.16 0.30
C TYR A 64 -1.12 17.32 0.38
N LYS A 65 -2.25 17.92 0.73
CA LYS A 65 -3.55 17.25 0.85
C LYS A 65 -4.08 16.74 -0.49
N ARG A 66 -3.75 17.39 -1.59
CA ARG A 66 -4.07 16.90 -2.94
C ARG A 66 -3.36 15.57 -3.22
N VAL A 67 -2.05 15.54 -2.94
CA VAL A 67 -1.24 14.33 -3.14
C VAL A 67 -1.64 13.21 -2.18
N GLU A 68 -1.82 13.49 -0.90
CA GLU A 68 -2.32 12.51 0.09
C GLU A 68 -3.62 11.85 -0.40
N ARG A 69 -4.59 12.66 -0.87
CA ARG A 69 -5.85 12.13 -1.43
C ARG A 69 -5.63 11.30 -2.70
N ALA A 70 -4.64 11.63 -3.51
CA ALA A 70 -4.30 10.84 -4.70
C ALA A 70 -3.84 9.41 -4.30
N TYR A 71 -2.97 9.30 -3.31
CA TYR A 71 -2.53 8.00 -2.78
C TYR A 71 -3.69 7.19 -2.20
N ILE A 72 -4.52 7.81 -1.36
CA ILE A 72 -5.69 7.16 -0.76
C ILE A 72 -6.64 6.63 -1.84
N LYS A 73 -6.99 7.45 -2.83
CA LYS A 73 -7.90 7.07 -3.91
C LYS A 73 -7.32 5.94 -4.77
N SER A 74 -6.03 5.99 -5.05
CA SER A 74 -5.35 4.94 -5.80
C SER A 74 -5.37 3.61 -5.04
N ALA A 75 -5.03 3.62 -3.75
CA ALA A 75 -5.11 2.41 -2.93
C ALA A 75 -6.52 1.81 -2.92
N LEU A 76 -7.55 2.63 -2.70
CA LEU A 76 -8.95 2.17 -2.73
C LEU A 76 -9.36 1.63 -4.09
N ALA A 77 -8.90 2.21 -5.21
CA ALA A 77 -9.20 1.73 -6.55
C ALA A 77 -8.63 0.31 -6.76
N PHE A 78 -7.35 0.08 -6.42
CA PHE A 78 -6.73 -1.25 -6.50
C PHE A 78 -7.44 -2.28 -5.62
N LEU A 79 -7.75 -1.94 -4.37
CA LEU A 79 -8.46 -2.82 -3.44
C LEU A 79 -9.86 -3.16 -3.95
N SER A 80 -10.61 -2.17 -4.42
CA SER A 80 -11.97 -2.36 -4.96
C SER A 80 -11.98 -3.23 -6.21
N GLU A 81 -11.11 -2.93 -7.20
CA GLU A 81 -11.05 -3.66 -8.46
C GLU A 81 -10.63 -5.12 -8.24
N SER A 82 -9.73 -5.36 -7.29
CA SER A 82 -9.27 -6.71 -6.92
C SER A 82 -10.20 -7.47 -5.97
N GLY A 83 -11.30 -6.83 -5.51
CA GLY A 83 -12.26 -7.46 -4.60
C GLY A 83 -11.78 -7.60 -3.15
N ILE A 84 -10.70 -6.91 -2.76
CA ILE A 84 -10.22 -6.89 -1.38
C ILE A 84 -11.07 -5.91 -0.58
N SER A 85 -11.83 -6.41 0.39
CA SER A 85 -12.79 -5.62 1.17
C SER A 85 -12.31 -5.23 2.57
N ALA A 86 -11.22 -5.84 3.04
CA ALA A 86 -10.66 -5.58 4.37
C ALA A 86 -9.15 -5.87 4.39
N LEU A 87 -8.44 -5.19 5.27
CA LEU A 87 -7.01 -5.36 5.49
C LEU A 87 -6.72 -5.48 6.99
N ARG A 88 -5.77 -6.33 7.36
CA ARG A 88 -5.29 -6.49 8.74
C ARG A 88 -4.10 -5.59 8.98
N VAL A 89 -4.06 -4.98 10.14
CA VAL A 89 -2.91 -4.19 10.62
C VAL A 89 -1.81 -5.13 11.09
N GLU A 90 -0.59 -4.97 10.56
CA GLU A 90 0.58 -5.76 10.94
C GLU A 90 1.82 -4.90 11.11
N GLY A 91 2.61 -5.20 12.14
CA GLY A 91 3.84 -4.47 12.45
C GLY A 91 3.59 -3.03 12.87
N LEU A 92 2.60 -2.79 13.73
CA LEU A 92 2.19 -1.46 14.16
C LEU A 92 3.28 -0.78 15.01
N GLU A 93 3.83 0.31 14.49
CA GLU A 93 4.80 1.16 15.16
C GLU A 93 4.18 2.52 15.51
N ASN A 94 3.78 2.70 16.75
CA ASN A 94 3.20 3.94 17.27
C ASN A 94 4.09 4.57 18.34
N SER A 95 5.30 4.96 17.95
CA SER A 95 6.29 5.57 18.85
C SER A 95 5.85 6.91 19.44
N ARG A 96 5.03 7.66 18.67
CA ARG A 96 4.47 8.96 19.12
C ARG A 96 3.26 8.81 20.03
N ARG A 97 2.82 7.58 20.32
CA ARG A 97 1.65 7.27 21.17
C ARG A 97 0.38 8.01 20.73
N GLN A 98 0.18 8.08 19.43
CA GLN A 98 -1.04 8.65 18.86
C GLN A 98 -2.27 7.84 19.33
N PRO A 99 -3.41 8.50 19.60
CA PRO A 99 -4.64 7.77 19.89
C PRO A 99 -5.11 7.04 18.63
N LEU A 100 -5.22 5.72 18.72
CA LEU A 100 -5.69 4.85 17.64
C LEU A 100 -7.01 4.19 18.04
N LYS A 101 -7.88 3.91 17.05
CA LYS A 101 -9.12 3.15 17.23
C LYS A 101 -8.95 1.68 16.84
N PHE A 102 -7.73 1.23 16.69
CA PHE A 102 -7.33 -0.14 16.30
C PHE A 102 -5.98 -0.47 16.92
N ASP A 103 -5.66 -1.75 16.98
CA ASP A 103 -4.44 -2.32 17.51
C ASP A 103 -3.78 -3.23 16.48
N GLU A 104 -2.60 -3.80 16.83
CA GLU A 104 -1.96 -4.87 16.05
C GLU A 104 -2.96 -6.01 15.82
N GLY A 105 -3.04 -6.51 14.59
CA GLY A 105 -3.95 -7.58 14.18
C GLY A 105 -5.40 -7.15 13.92
N SER A 106 -5.78 -5.89 14.16
CA SER A 106 -7.12 -5.38 13.84
C SER A 106 -7.41 -5.49 12.34
N VAL A 107 -8.65 -5.87 12.00
CA VAL A 107 -9.14 -5.91 10.62
C VAL A 107 -9.88 -4.60 10.32
N LEU A 108 -9.43 -3.89 9.31
CA LEU A 108 -9.96 -2.59 8.88
C LEU A 108 -10.79 -2.78 7.61
N THR A 109 -11.97 -2.17 7.58
CA THR A 109 -12.82 -2.12 6.38
C THR A 109 -12.37 -1.02 5.43
N LEU A 110 -12.83 -1.05 4.17
CA LEU A 110 -12.51 -0.01 3.18
C LEU A 110 -12.93 1.40 3.62
N GLU A 111 -13.90 1.55 4.52
CA GLU A 111 -14.30 2.85 5.08
C GLU A 111 -13.26 3.42 6.06
N GLN A 112 -12.51 2.55 6.73
CA GLN A 112 -11.48 2.94 7.70
C GLN A 112 -10.11 3.18 7.05
N ILE A 113 -9.84 2.54 5.93
CA ILE A 113 -8.56 2.61 5.21
C ILE A 113 -8.13 4.04 4.85
N PRO A 114 -9.01 4.95 4.38
CA PRO A 114 -8.62 6.33 4.07
C PRO A 114 -8.00 7.09 5.24
N ASP A 115 -8.58 6.99 6.42
CA ASP A 115 -8.06 7.63 7.63
C ASP A 115 -6.69 7.03 8.01
N VAL A 116 -6.57 5.71 7.97
CA VAL A 116 -5.33 5.01 8.30
C VAL A 116 -4.20 5.39 7.34
N ILE A 117 -4.45 5.36 6.03
CA ILE A 117 -3.45 5.77 5.03
C ILE A 117 -3.05 7.24 5.22
N GLY A 118 -4.00 8.14 5.39
CA GLY A 118 -3.72 9.56 5.60
C GLY A 118 -2.83 9.79 6.83
N ARG A 119 -3.04 9.04 7.90
CA ARG A 119 -2.25 9.14 9.13
C ARG A 119 -0.86 8.50 9.00
N ILE A 120 -0.70 7.41 8.22
CA ILE A 120 0.61 6.86 7.89
C ILE A 120 1.41 7.87 7.07
N LEU A 121 0.81 8.45 6.02
CA LEU A 121 1.45 9.48 5.19
C LEU A 121 1.75 10.77 5.99
N GLY A 122 0.93 11.06 7.01
CA GLY A 122 1.14 12.15 7.97
C GLY A 122 2.17 11.84 9.07
N GLU A 123 2.81 10.67 9.02
CA GLU A 123 3.83 10.23 9.98
C GLU A 123 3.33 10.11 11.44
N ASP A 124 2.04 9.87 11.66
CA ASP A 124 1.48 9.63 12.99
C ASP A 124 1.96 8.31 13.57
N PHE A 125 1.95 7.26 12.77
CA PHE A 125 2.39 5.90 13.05
C PHE A 125 2.77 5.20 11.74
N TRP A 126 3.31 3.98 11.83
CA TRP A 126 3.56 3.13 10.69
C TRP A 126 2.97 1.73 10.91
N CYS A 127 2.47 1.11 9.86
CA CYS A 127 2.10 -0.30 9.81
C CYS A 127 2.04 -0.80 8.37
N ARG A 128 2.01 -2.12 8.22
CA ARG A 128 1.62 -2.81 6.99
C ARG A 128 0.12 -3.10 7.05
N LEU A 129 -0.53 -3.06 5.90
CA LEU A 129 -1.92 -3.44 5.75
C LEU A 129 -1.98 -4.69 4.88
N GLN A 130 -2.44 -5.82 5.42
CA GLN A 130 -2.37 -7.15 4.82
C GLN A 130 -3.74 -7.79 4.64
N ALA A 131 -3.92 -8.49 3.51
CA ALA A 131 -4.98 -9.46 3.28
C ALA A 131 -4.36 -10.80 2.89
N ASP A 132 -5.17 -11.87 2.82
CA ASP A 132 -4.69 -13.19 2.44
C ASP A 132 -4.16 -13.22 0.99
N ASN A 133 -4.71 -12.35 0.12
CA ASN A 133 -4.40 -12.27 -1.30
C ASN A 133 -3.94 -10.87 -1.76
N GLY A 134 -3.55 -9.99 -0.83
CA GLY A 134 -3.09 -8.65 -1.19
C GLY A 134 -2.57 -7.85 -0.02
N PHE A 135 -2.03 -6.68 -0.31
CA PHE A 135 -1.47 -5.79 0.71
C PHE A 135 -1.43 -4.33 0.24
N VAL A 136 -1.29 -3.42 1.22
CA VAL A 136 -0.81 -2.06 1.01
C VAL A 136 0.30 -1.79 2.01
N HIS A 137 1.50 -1.56 1.51
CA HIS A 137 2.68 -1.22 2.30
C HIS A 137 3.13 0.20 2.03
N PHE A 138 3.71 0.84 3.04
CA PHE A 138 4.25 2.19 2.93
C PHE A 138 5.74 2.16 3.24
N GLY A 139 6.52 2.73 2.33
CA GLY A 139 7.92 3.03 2.56
C GLY A 139 8.10 4.44 3.11
N TRP A 140 9.34 4.75 3.44
CA TRP A 140 9.75 6.11 3.70
C TRP A 140 9.61 6.97 2.43
N ASP A 141 9.52 8.25 2.57
CA ASP A 141 9.54 9.20 1.45
C ASP A 141 8.37 9.07 0.47
N TYR A 142 7.17 8.75 0.95
CA TYR A 142 5.98 8.65 0.09
C TYR A 142 6.05 7.55 -0.98
N TYR A 143 6.63 6.42 -0.66
CA TYR A 143 6.53 5.20 -1.46
C TYR A 143 5.37 4.36 -0.96
N MET A 144 4.45 4.00 -1.84
CA MET A 144 3.37 3.05 -1.56
C MET A 144 3.55 1.83 -2.46
N TYR A 145 3.39 0.64 -1.88
CA TYR A 145 3.43 -0.62 -2.60
C TYR A 145 2.09 -1.33 -2.44
N ILE A 146 1.54 -1.84 -3.52
CA ILE A 146 0.27 -2.56 -3.52
C ILE A 146 0.47 -3.91 -4.20
N GLY A 147 0.03 -4.97 -3.53
CA GLY A 147 -0.05 -6.31 -4.08
C GLY A 147 -1.50 -6.74 -4.23
N VAL A 148 -1.86 -7.30 -5.38
CA VAL A 148 -3.23 -7.73 -5.72
C VAL A 148 -3.22 -9.04 -6.52
N PRO A 149 -4.31 -9.86 -6.45
CA PRO A 149 -4.36 -11.16 -7.11
C PRO A 149 -4.57 -11.08 -8.63
N LEU A 150 -4.98 -9.94 -9.15
CA LEU A 150 -5.24 -9.73 -10.57
C LEU A 150 -4.69 -8.39 -11.05
N ARG A 151 -4.53 -8.22 -12.35
CA ARG A 151 -4.14 -6.93 -12.91
C ARG A 151 -5.30 -5.95 -12.87
N CYS A 152 -5.06 -4.78 -12.29
CA CYS A 152 -6.07 -3.74 -12.05
C CYS A 152 -5.86 -2.54 -13.00
N LEU A 153 -6.35 -2.67 -14.24
CA LEU A 153 -6.14 -1.65 -15.28
C LEU A 153 -6.87 -0.33 -15.00
N ASP A 154 -8.06 -0.40 -14.44
CA ASP A 154 -8.83 0.81 -14.10
C ASP A 154 -8.16 1.56 -12.93
N ALA A 155 -7.63 0.83 -11.94
CA ALA A 155 -6.90 1.43 -10.83
C ALA A 155 -5.56 2.04 -11.29
N GLU A 156 -4.83 1.39 -12.20
CA GLU A 156 -3.61 1.95 -12.82
C GLU A 156 -3.94 3.29 -13.53
N GLN A 157 -5.04 3.33 -14.29
CA GLN A 157 -5.50 4.54 -14.97
C GLN A 157 -5.87 5.63 -13.96
N ILE A 158 -6.68 5.32 -12.94
CA ILE A 158 -7.07 6.26 -11.88
C ILE A 158 -5.84 6.87 -11.20
N ALA A 159 -4.86 6.04 -10.82
CA ALA A 159 -3.62 6.53 -10.19
C ALA A 159 -2.88 7.52 -11.11
N THR A 160 -2.78 7.21 -12.39
CA THR A 160 -2.13 8.05 -13.39
C THR A 160 -2.88 9.39 -13.59
N GLU A 161 -4.20 9.36 -13.68
CA GLU A 161 -5.05 10.55 -13.79
C GLU A 161 -4.96 11.46 -12.55
N LEU A 162 -4.68 10.88 -11.39
CA LEU A 162 -4.43 11.62 -10.14
C LEU A 162 -3.00 12.19 -10.05
N GLY A 163 -2.16 11.96 -11.07
CA GLY A 163 -0.79 12.45 -11.14
C GLY A 163 0.22 11.59 -10.41
N LEU A 164 -0.08 10.31 -10.19
CA LEU A 164 0.86 9.35 -9.65
C LEU A 164 1.44 8.47 -10.77
N PHE A 165 2.60 7.90 -10.51
CA PHE A 165 3.26 6.94 -11.38
C PHE A 165 3.07 5.54 -10.81
N VAL A 166 2.76 4.58 -11.68
CA VAL A 166 2.56 3.18 -11.35
C VAL A 166 3.64 2.36 -12.04
N GLU A 167 4.42 1.61 -11.28
CA GLU A 167 5.52 0.78 -11.76
C GLU A 167 5.34 -0.65 -11.25
N GLU A 168 5.53 -1.67 -12.08
CA GLU A 168 5.61 -3.05 -11.61
C GLU A 168 6.86 -3.19 -10.74
N PHE A 169 6.67 -3.50 -9.46
CA PHE A 169 7.77 -3.53 -8.50
C PHE A 169 7.37 -4.30 -7.23
N ALA A 170 8.17 -5.31 -6.86
CA ALA A 170 7.94 -6.07 -5.64
C ALA A 170 8.16 -5.22 -4.40
N SER A 171 7.27 -5.36 -3.42
CA SER A 171 7.40 -4.63 -2.15
C SER A 171 8.65 -5.08 -1.38
N PRO A 172 9.48 -4.15 -0.89
CA PRO A 172 10.60 -4.49 0.00
C PRO A 172 10.14 -4.78 1.44
N TYR A 173 8.85 -4.67 1.74
CA TYR A 173 8.27 -4.84 3.07
C TYR A 173 7.55 -6.18 3.26
N HIS A 174 7.76 -7.15 2.37
CA HIS A 174 7.38 -8.52 2.67
C HIS A 174 8.09 -8.97 3.95
N GLU A 175 7.42 -9.78 4.77
CA GLU A 175 8.14 -10.44 5.86
C GLU A 175 9.31 -11.19 5.25
N ASN A 176 10.52 -10.86 5.66
CA ASN A 176 11.69 -11.59 5.24
C ASN A 176 11.43 -13.06 5.56
N ALA A 177 11.27 -13.85 4.53
CA ALA A 177 11.39 -15.28 4.64
C ALA A 177 12.78 -15.52 5.26
N GLY A 178 12.76 -15.79 6.57
CA GLY A 178 13.82 -16.10 7.48
C GLY A 178 15.26 -15.89 7.03
N ASN A 179 15.97 -15.08 7.79
CA ASN A 179 17.38 -15.35 8.05
C ASN A 179 17.49 -16.49 9.06
#